data_b99f54c6ba44afa912330d462fa40b25
#
_entry.id   b99f54c6ba44afa912330d462fa40b25
#
_cell.length_a   1.000
_cell.length_b   1.000
_cell.length_c   1.000
_cell.angle_alpha   90.00
_cell.angle_beta   90.00
_cell.angle_gamma   90.00
#
_symmetry.space_group_name_H-M   'P 1'
#
loop_
_entity.id
_entity.type
_entity.pdbx_description
1 polymer ?
#
loop_
_entity_poly.entity_id
_entity_poly.type
_entity_poly.pdbx_seq_one_letter_code
_entity_poly.pdbx_strand_id
1 'polypeptide(L)'
;MRRPGVFVRRRDGGDVAARVFLRRREGGDVEVFPRREAPAPAPAPTGSVVDRFLASKPFYVAHRLGGTEYPEFTRQGLEASLRAGFKALELSVRRCASGEFVLIHDWVTTRTVPGTDYQIWNTPWSVLAGLQQASGGFLRLTDVVDQVGDDIVLAIDHKVTSSKPTGSQGDMESEIALFDYLDTIPNAKDRVLIKQFVNGGVSERAKAKGYKSMCMMYPAEVASADLAKWDVLGMEWNAERGVWDTLKATGKPLIAHVITTQQQADTALARGATGLMASVPSVVHP
;
A
#
# COMPACT_ATOMS: atom_id res chain seq x y z
N MET A 1 -49.16 25.86 -35.55
CA MET A 1 -48.00 26.07 -34.68
C MET A 1 -46.74 25.64 -35.44
N ARG A 2 -45.85 26.56 -35.85
CA ARG A 2 -44.62 26.21 -36.54
C ARG A 2 -43.53 25.86 -35.46
N ARG A 3 -42.85 24.73 -35.61
CA ARG A 3 -41.75 24.34 -34.70
C ARG A 3 -40.58 25.26 -34.85
N PRO A 4 -39.83 25.61 -33.79
CA PRO A 4 -38.62 26.40 -33.90
C PRO A 4 -37.59 25.64 -34.76
N GLY A 5 -37.02 26.34 -35.74
CA GLY A 5 -36.02 25.80 -36.63
C GLY A 5 -34.61 26.09 -36.09
N VAL A 6 -33.73 25.11 -36.21
CA VAL A 6 -32.30 25.26 -35.92
C VAL A 6 -31.59 25.57 -37.22
N PHE A 7 -30.84 26.69 -37.26
CA PHE A 7 -30.05 27.05 -38.43
C PHE A 7 -28.57 27.03 -38.09
N VAL A 8 -27.79 26.38 -38.95
CA VAL A 8 -26.33 26.38 -38.86
C VAL A 8 -25.78 27.27 -39.97
N ARG A 9 -25.07 28.36 -39.62
CA ARG A 9 -24.31 29.15 -40.61
C ARG A 9 -22.87 28.66 -40.65
N ARG A 10 -22.41 28.24 -41.84
CA ARG A 10 -20.99 28.02 -42.10
C ARG A 10 -20.36 29.30 -42.63
N ARG A 11 -19.16 29.62 -42.18
CA ARG A 11 -18.29 30.61 -42.77
C ARG A 11 -17.22 29.88 -43.57
N ASP A 12 -17.01 30.24 -44.78
CA ASP A 12 -16.01 29.65 -45.65
C ASP A 12 -14.61 29.96 -45.13
N GLY A 13 -13.82 28.91 -44.93
CA GLY A 13 -12.38 28.96 -44.70
C GLY A 13 -11.92 28.86 -43.24
N GLY A 14 -11.53 27.65 -42.81
CA GLY A 14 -10.83 27.36 -41.57
C GLY A 14 -11.68 26.69 -40.50
N ASP A 15 -11.06 25.85 -39.66
CA ASP A 15 -11.68 25.15 -38.52
C ASP A 15 -12.39 26.16 -37.56
N VAL A 16 -13.68 26.32 -37.73
CA VAL A 16 -14.50 27.13 -36.84
C VAL A 16 -15.60 26.25 -36.28
N ALA A 17 -15.64 26.15 -34.97
CA ALA A 17 -16.74 25.51 -34.24
C ALA A 17 -18.09 26.08 -34.75
N ALA A 18 -18.98 25.19 -35.17
CA ALA A 18 -20.31 25.60 -35.66
C ALA A 18 -21.04 26.34 -34.54
N ARG A 19 -21.44 27.57 -34.82
CA ARG A 19 -22.27 28.36 -33.90
C ARG A 19 -23.73 28.02 -34.14
N VAL A 20 -24.44 27.57 -33.10
CA VAL A 20 -25.86 27.22 -33.14
C VAL A 20 -26.69 28.38 -32.58
N PHE A 21 -27.63 28.89 -33.33
CA PHE A 21 -28.54 29.97 -32.93
C PHE A 21 -29.96 29.42 -32.77
N LEU A 22 -30.63 29.77 -31.68
CA LEU A 22 -32.06 29.52 -31.47
C LEU A 22 -32.83 30.82 -31.63
N ARG A 23 -33.81 30.86 -32.57
CA ARG A 23 -34.69 32.01 -32.80
C ARG A 23 -35.79 32.04 -31.74
N ARG A 24 -35.83 33.10 -30.94
CA ARG A 24 -36.96 33.35 -30.03
C ARG A 24 -38.17 33.92 -30.79
N ARG A 25 -39.36 33.71 -30.24
CA ARG A 25 -40.66 34.11 -30.79
C ARG A 25 -40.83 35.64 -30.92
N GLU A 26 -39.96 36.44 -30.29
CA GLU A 26 -40.04 37.91 -30.19
C GLU A 26 -38.86 38.62 -30.85
N GLY A 27 -38.20 37.99 -31.84
CA GLY A 27 -37.29 38.71 -32.72
C GLY A 27 -35.91 39.01 -32.11
N GLY A 28 -35.16 38.00 -31.77
CA GLY A 28 -33.72 38.10 -31.47
C GLY A 28 -33.07 36.73 -31.55
N ASP A 29 -31.93 36.63 -32.22
CA ASP A 29 -31.14 35.41 -32.26
C ASP A 29 -30.31 35.30 -30.97
N VAL A 30 -30.42 34.18 -30.24
CA VAL A 30 -29.59 33.90 -29.08
C VAL A 30 -28.52 32.90 -29.50
N GLU A 31 -27.27 33.27 -29.37
CA GLU A 31 -26.13 32.36 -29.59
C GLU A 31 -26.13 31.31 -28.49
N VAL A 32 -26.31 30.04 -28.88
CA VAL A 32 -26.19 28.89 -27.97
C VAL A 32 -24.82 28.28 -28.19
N PHE A 33 -23.92 28.49 -27.27
CA PHE A 33 -22.64 27.80 -27.30
C PHE A 33 -22.90 26.28 -27.22
N PRO A 34 -22.41 25.48 -28.18
CA PRO A 34 -22.48 24.03 -28.04
C PRO A 34 -21.81 23.70 -26.72
N ARG A 35 -22.53 22.94 -25.86
CA ARG A 35 -21.92 22.39 -24.63
C ARG A 35 -20.68 21.64 -25.10
N ARG A 36 -19.49 22.08 -24.67
CA ARG A 36 -18.29 21.28 -24.90
C ARG A 36 -18.59 19.90 -24.31
N GLU A 37 -18.62 18.87 -25.15
CA GLU A 37 -18.61 17.51 -24.63
C GLU A 37 -17.41 17.41 -23.70
N ALA A 38 -17.67 16.97 -22.47
CA ALA A 38 -16.59 16.67 -21.57
C ALA A 38 -15.66 15.66 -22.29
N PRO A 39 -14.34 15.87 -22.25
CA PRO A 39 -13.43 14.90 -22.85
C PRO A 39 -13.80 13.52 -22.33
N ALA A 40 -13.83 12.54 -23.22
CA ALA A 40 -14.10 11.16 -22.82
C ALA A 40 -13.22 10.81 -21.61
N PRO A 41 -13.75 10.17 -20.58
CA PRO A 41 -12.96 9.80 -19.42
C PRO A 41 -11.75 9.01 -19.91
N ALA A 42 -10.57 9.38 -19.40
CA ALA A 42 -9.34 8.66 -19.73
C ALA A 42 -9.56 7.17 -19.50
N PRO A 43 -9.04 6.29 -20.39
CA PRO A 43 -9.18 4.85 -20.20
C PRO A 43 -8.70 4.49 -18.80
N ALA A 44 -9.46 3.62 -18.11
CA ALA A 44 -9.10 3.17 -16.77
C ALA A 44 -7.67 2.62 -16.80
N PRO A 45 -6.82 2.98 -15.81
CA PRO A 45 -5.44 2.53 -15.79
C PRO A 45 -5.42 0.98 -15.77
N THR A 46 -4.61 0.40 -16.66
CA THR A 46 -4.44 -1.05 -16.79
C THR A 46 -3.58 -1.60 -15.65
N GLY A 47 -3.83 -2.84 -15.23
CA GLY A 47 -3.10 -3.53 -14.17
C GLY A 47 -3.80 -3.49 -12.80
N SER A 48 -3.30 -4.30 -11.87
CA SER A 48 -3.79 -4.36 -10.49
C SER A 48 -3.53 -3.05 -9.73
N VAL A 49 -4.16 -2.88 -8.57
CA VAL A 49 -3.89 -1.74 -7.67
C VAL A 49 -2.40 -1.71 -7.29
N VAL A 50 -1.82 -2.88 -7.00
CA VAL A 50 -0.37 -3.00 -6.70
C VAL A 50 0.47 -2.58 -7.91
N ASP A 51 0.11 -2.97 -9.15
CA ASP A 51 0.86 -2.58 -10.35
C ASP A 51 0.87 -1.07 -10.54
N ARG A 52 -0.29 -0.44 -10.44
CA ARG A 52 -0.42 1.02 -10.55
C ARG A 52 0.34 1.75 -9.46
N PHE A 53 0.28 1.23 -8.22
CA PHE A 53 1.02 1.78 -7.11
C PHE A 53 2.54 1.72 -7.34
N LEU A 54 3.08 0.59 -7.75
CA LEU A 54 4.51 0.41 -8.03
C LEU A 54 4.99 1.20 -9.26
N ALA A 55 4.09 1.54 -10.18
CA ALA A 55 4.38 2.37 -11.35
C ALA A 55 4.48 3.87 -11.00
N SER A 56 3.77 4.34 -9.97
CA SER A 56 3.87 5.73 -9.51
C SER A 56 5.17 5.91 -8.70
N LYS A 57 6.13 6.68 -9.26
CA LYS A 57 7.48 6.84 -8.67
C LYS A 57 7.72 8.29 -8.26
N PRO A 58 8.23 8.52 -7.04
CA PRO A 58 8.43 7.53 -5.99
C PRO A 58 7.10 7.07 -5.38
N PHE A 59 6.96 5.79 -5.05
CA PHE A 59 5.83 5.28 -4.29
C PHE A 59 6.15 5.27 -2.78
N TYR A 60 5.11 5.41 -1.94
CA TYR A 60 5.28 5.53 -0.49
C TYR A 60 4.45 4.48 0.26
N VAL A 61 5.11 3.75 1.16
CA VAL A 61 4.47 2.78 2.06
C VAL A 61 4.54 3.32 3.49
N ALA A 62 3.42 3.42 4.19
CA ALA A 62 3.39 3.82 5.58
C ALA A 62 3.88 2.66 6.47
N HIS A 63 5.11 2.74 6.96
CA HIS A 63 5.74 1.74 7.82
C HIS A 63 5.03 1.67 9.17
N ARG A 64 4.50 0.49 9.52
CA ARG A 64 3.74 0.27 10.77
C ARG A 64 2.65 1.32 11.03
N LEU A 65 1.98 1.78 9.95
CA LEU A 65 1.00 2.86 10.01
C LEU A 65 1.56 4.18 10.57
N GLY A 66 2.81 4.54 10.23
CA GLY A 66 3.47 5.74 10.79
C GLY A 66 4.09 5.52 12.17
N GLY A 67 4.56 4.30 12.44
CA GLY A 67 4.93 3.79 13.76
C GLY A 67 6.13 4.43 14.47
N THR A 68 6.77 5.46 13.89
CA THR A 68 7.77 6.30 14.61
C THR A 68 7.12 7.57 15.16
N GLU A 69 6.14 8.12 14.47
CA GLU A 69 5.42 9.33 14.89
C GLU A 69 4.21 8.99 15.76
N TYR A 70 3.54 7.89 15.47
CA TYR A 70 2.39 7.38 16.21
C TYR A 70 2.73 6.02 16.83
N PRO A 71 2.05 5.59 17.91
CA PRO A 71 2.15 4.20 18.35
C PRO A 71 1.78 3.26 17.19
N GLU A 72 2.64 2.28 16.95
CA GLU A 72 2.54 1.40 15.79
C GLU A 72 1.22 0.64 15.75
N PHE A 73 0.66 0.49 14.55
CA PHE A 73 -0.56 -0.27 14.29
C PHE A 73 -1.79 0.18 15.09
N THR A 74 -1.87 1.47 15.40
CA THR A 74 -3.06 2.05 16.04
C THR A 74 -3.98 2.71 15.02
N ARG A 75 -5.24 2.89 15.41
CA ARG A 75 -6.22 3.64 14.60
C ARG A 75 -5.74 5.06 14.31
N GLN A 76 -5.10 5.71 15.26
CA GLN A 76 -4.54 7.05 15.10
C GLN A 76 -3.48 7.09 13.98
N GLY A 77 -2.56 6.13 13.98
CA GLY A 77 -1.53 6.00 12.92
C GLY A 77 -2.14 5.70 11.55
N LEU A 78 -3.13 4.81 11.50
CA LEU A 78 -3.87 4.49 10.28
C LEU A 78 -4.50 5.74 9.66
N GLU A 79 -5.29 6.48 10.45
CA GLU A 79 -5.96 7.69 10.00
C GLU A 79 -4.98 8.79 9.59
N ALA A 80 -3.88 8.94 10.33
CA ALA A 80 -2.84 9.92 9.99
C ALA A 80 -2.15 9.57 8.67
N SER A 81 -1.80 8.31 8.45
CA SER A 81 -1.21 7.84 7.19
C SER A 81 -2.15 8.05 6.00
N LEU A 82 -3.43 7.74 6.15
CA LEU A 82 -4.41 7.98 5.10
C LEU A 82 -4.59 9.48 4.80
N ARG A 83 -4.65 10.34 5.84
CA ARG A 83 -4.72 11.81 5.66
C ARG A 83 -3.47 12.38 4.99
N ALA A 84 -2.30 11.81 5.25
CA ALA A 84 -1.06 12.18 4.59
C ALA A 84 -0.96 11.71 3.12
N GLY A 85 -1.96 10.99 2.62
CA GLY A 85 -2.07 10.58 1.21
C GLY A 85 -1.43 9.24 0.87
N PHE A 86 -0.98 8.45 1.86
CA PHE A 86 -0.42 7.13 1.59
C PHE A 86 -1.44 6.23 0.91
N LYS A 87 -1.00 5.59 -0.17
CA LYS A 87 -1.75 4.59 -0.93
C LYS A 87 -1.28 3.16 -0.65
N ALA A 88 -0.34 2.98 0.25
CA ALA A 88 0.10 1.67 0.74
C ALA A 88 0.40 1.72 2.23
N LEU A 89 -0.08 0.70 2.95
CA LEU A 89 0.04 0.55 4.39
C LEU A 89 0.81 -0.73 4.70
N GLU A 90 1.90 -0.62 5.45
CA GLU A 90 2.60 -1.81 5.93
C GLU A 90 1.97 -2.30 7.24
N LEU A 91 1.62 -3.60 7.24
CA LEU A 91 0.87 -4.27 8.28
C LEU A 91 1.63 -5.52 8.73
N SER A 92 2.36 -5.43 9.85
CA SER A 92 2.93 -6.63 10.48
C SER A 92 1.83 -7.41 11.17
N VAL A 93 1.63 -8.66 10.79
CA VAL A 93 0.57 -9.50 11.32
C VAL A 93 1.09 -10.75 12.02
N ARG A 94 0.46 -11.10 13.13
CA ARG A 94 0.66 -12.36 13.87
C ARG A 94 -0.68 -13.00 14.17
N ARG A 95 -0.75 -14.30 14.01
CA ARG A 95 -1.94 -15.08 14.36
C ARG A 95 -1.99 -15.30 15.88
N CYS A 96 -3.08 -14.89 16.53
CA CYS A 96 -3.29 -15.10 17.96
C CYS A 96 -3.93 -16.49 18.25
N ALA A 97 -4.05 -16.87 19.53
CA ALA A 97 -4.53 -18.18 19.92
C ALA A 97 -5.95 -18.51 19.43
N SER A 98 -6.82 -17.52 19.30
CA SER A 98 -8.18 -17.69 18.79
C SER A 98 -8.29 -17.60 17.26
N GLY A 99 -7.18 -17.38 16.55
CA GLY A 99 -7.10 -17.46 15.09
C GLY A 99 -7.06 -16.12 14.35
N GLU A 100 -7.36 -15.01 15.01
CA GLU A 100 -7.33 -13.68 14.40
C GLU A 100 -5.90 -13.22 14.11
N PHE A 101 -5.73 -12.44 13.03
CA PHE A 101 -4.48 -11.78 12.71
C PHE A 101 -4.42 -10.41 13.37
N VAL A 102 -3.59 -10.29 14.41
CA VAL A 102 -3.36 -9.07 15.18
C VAL A 102 -2.23 -8.27 14.56
N LEU A 103 -2.39 -6.96 14.44
CA LEU A 103 -1.34 -6.07 13.98
C LEU A 103 -0.36 -5.80 15.11
N ILE A 104 0.79 -6.44 15.03
CA ILE A 104 1.92 -6.26 15.96
C ILE A 104 3.21 -6.74 15.31
N HIS A 105 4.29 -6.00 15.49
CA HIS A 105 5.60 -6.41 14.99
C HIS A 105 6.21 -7.54 15.82
N ASP A 106 6.21 -7.38 17.15
CA ASP A 106 6.89 -8.31 18.06
C ASP A 106 6.01 -9.53 18.35
N TRP A 107 6.61 -10.57 18.84
CA TRP A 107 5.91 -11.80 19.23
C TRP A 107 5.34 -11.76 20.65
N VAL A 108 5.68 -10.69 21.42
CA VAL A 108 5.17 -10.37 22.77
C VAL A 108 4.71 -8.93 22.85
N THR A 109 3.88 -8.62 23.82
CA THR A 109 3.31 -7.28 24.01
C THR A 109 4.22 -6.30 24.75
N THR A 110 5.29 -6.76 25.38
CA THR A 110 6.11 -6.02 26.36
C THR A 110 6.56 -4.63 25.88
N ARG A 111 6.96 -4.50 24.60
CA ARG A 111 7.44 -3.22 24.05
C ARG A 111 6.30 -2.24 23.79
N THR A 112 5.15 -2.72 23.33
CA THR A 112 4.03 -1.87 22.91
C THR A 112 3.04 -1.62 24.04
N VAL A 113 2.95 -2.52 25.03
CA VAL A 113 2.10 -2.40 26.23
C VAL A 113 2.97 -2.65 27.46
N PRO A 114 3.67 -1.62 27.98
CA PRO A 114 4.53 -1.77 29.15
C PRO A 114 3.81 -2.40 30.34
N GLY A 115 4.51 -3.29 31.05
CA GLY A 115 3.94 -4.02 32.19
C GLY A 115 3.17 -5.29 31.81
N THR A 116 3.15 -5.67 30.53
CA THR A 116 2.57 -6.92 30.06
C THR A 116 3.62 -7.79 29.35
N ASP A 117 3.38 -9.11 29.29
CA ASP A 117 4.23 -10.08 28.59
C ASP A 117 3.38 -11.18 27.95
N TYR A 118 2.39 -10.79 27.18
CA TYR A 118 1.54 -11.73 26.48
C TYR A 118 2.20 -12.18 25.18
N GLN A 119 2.37 -13.49 25.03
CA GLN A 119 2.79 -14.11 23.79
C GLN A 119 1.61 -14.19 22.83
N ILE A 120 1.71 -13.55 21.67
CA ILE A 120 0.58 -13.37 20.75
C ILE A 120 -0.06 -14.70 20.35
N TRP A 121 0.75 -15.69 19.93
CA TRP A 121 0.23 -17.00 19.50
C TRP A 121 -0.46 -17.80 20.61
N ASN A 122 -0.20 -17.49 21.88
CA ASN A 122 -0.73 -18.19 23.06
C ASN A 122 -1.82 -17.40 23.77
N THR A 123 -2.17 -16.21 23.27
CA THR A 123 -3.15 -15.31 23.89
C THR A 123 -4.34 -15.12 22.95
N PRO A 124 -5.59 -15.35 23.41
CA PRO A 124 -6.77 -15.14 22.58
C PRO A 124 -7.04 -13.66 22.36
N TRP A 125 -7.70 -13.34 21.26
CA TRP A 125 -8.08 -11.97 20.94
C TRP A 125 -8.88 -11.28 22.05
N SER A 126 -9.75 -11.99 22.73
CA SER A 126 -10.54 -11.43 23.85
C SER A 126 -9.69 -10.81 24.97
N VAL A 127 -8.46 -11.30 25.15
CA VAL A 127 -7.49 -10.72 26.11
C VAL A 127 -6.74 -9.56 25.43
N LEU A 128 -6.21 -9.79 24.21
CA LEU A 128 -5.44 -8.77 23.48
C LEU A 128 -6.26 -7.51 23.20
N ALA A 129 -7.54 -7.66 22.88
CA ALA A 129 -8.47 -6.54 22.66
C ALA A 129 -8.63 -5.60 23.86
N GLY A 130 -8.42 -6.10 25.07
CA GLY A 130 -8.48 -5.31 26.31
C GLY A 130 -7.20 -4.52 26.61
N LEU A 131 -6.10 -4.81 25.91
CA LEU A 131 -4.82 -4.14 26.13
C LEU A 131 -4.79 -2.78 25.42
N GLN A 132 -4.22 -1.78 26.08
CA GLN A 132 -4.09 -0.43 25.55
C GLN A 132 -2.62 -0.10 25.31
N GLN A 133 -2.27 0.20 24.08
CA GLN A 133 -1.07 0.94 23.75
C GLN A 133 -1.23 2.42 24.13
N ALA A 134 -0.17 3.21 24.04
CA ALA A 134 -0.19 4.62 24.46
C ALA A 134 -1.32 5.48 23.84
N SER A 135 -1.89 5.06 22.72
CA SER A 135 -2.97 5.81 22.02
C SER A 135 -4.10 4.93 21.47
N GLY A 136 -4.33 3.78 22.06
CA GLY A 136 -5.45 2.92 21.66
C GLY A 136 -5.14 1.42 21.71
N GLY A 137 -6.17 0.62 21.50
CA GLY A 137 -6.07 -0.84 21.47
C GLY A 137 -5.38 -1.36 20.20
N PHE A 138 -5.05 -2.64 20.23
CA PHE A 138 -4.58 -3.34 19.04
C PHE A 138 -5.65 -3.33 17.94
N LEU A 139 -5.21 -3.34 16.69
CA LEU A 139 -6.04 -3.60 15.53
C LEU A 139 -5.83 -5.04 15.04
N ARG A 140 -6.87 -5.60 14.46
CA ARG A 140 -6.77 -6.82 13.66
C ARG A 140 -6.60 -6.45 12.18
N LEU A 141 -6.13 -7.39 11.38
CA LEU A 141 -6.10 -7.23 9.93
C LEU A 141 -7.50 -6.94 9.36
N THR A 142 -8.55 -7.62 9.89
CA THR A 142 -9.95 -7.36 9.53
C THR A 142 -10.35 -5.91 9.76
N ASP A 143 -9.96 -5.32 10.90
CA ASP A 143 -10.33 -3.94 11.26
C ASP A 143 -9.75 -2.92 10.26
N VAL A 144 -8.57 -3.19 9.69
CA VAL A 144 -7.97 -2.35 8.65
C VAL A 144 -8.63 -2.60 7.30
N VAL A 145 -8.84 -3.87 6.91
CA VAL A 145 -9.50 -4.23 5.65
C VAL A 145 -10.87 -3.58 5.52
N ASP A 146 -11.66 -3.60 6.61
CA ASP A 146 -13.01 -3.03 6.65
C ASP A 146 -13.01 -1.49 6.60
N GLN A 147 -11.93 -0.84 7.02
CA GLN A 147 -11.84 0.61 7.11
C GLN A 147 -11.26 1.28 5.87
N VAL A 148 -10.43 0.58 5.09
CA VAL A 148 -9.73 1.18 3.95
C VAL A 148 -10.37 0.83 2.61
N GLY A 149 -10.35 1.78 1.67
CA GLY A 149 -10.87 1.59 0.32
C GLY A 149 -10.07 0.56 -0.51
N ASP A 150 -10.68 0.10 -1.58
CA ASP A 150 -10.10 -0.91 -2.49
C ASP A 150 -8.89 -0.38 -3.28
N ASP A 151 -8.67 0.94 -3.29
CA ASP A 151 -7.52 1.61 -3.92
C ASP A 151 -6.26 1.67 -3.02
N ILE A 152 -6.35 1.14 -1.79
CA ILE A 152 -5.24 1.10 -0.84
C ILE A 152 -4.54 -0.26 -0.92
N VAL A 153 -3.22 -0.22 -1.13
CA VAL A 153 -2.35 -1.41 -1.08
C VAL A 153 -2.11 -1.82 0.37
N LEU A 154 -2.31 -3.10 0.65
CA LEU A 154 -1.99 -3.72 1.94
C LEU A 154 -0.67 -4.46 1.81
N ALA A 155 0.43 -3.86 2.29
CA ALA A 155 1.74 -4.49 2.35
C ALA A 155 1.84 -5.35 3.62
N ILE A 156 1.43 -6.61 3.53
CA ILE A 156 1.28 -7.51 4.66
C ILE A 156 2.60 -8.20 4.97
N ASP A 157 3.15 -7.89 6.14
CA ASP A 157 4.36 -8.49 6.71
C ASP A 157 3.97 -9.60 7.69
N HIS A 158 3.89 -10.83 7.18
CA HIS A 158 3.59 -11.99 8.02
C HIS A 158 4.80 -12.32 8.89
N LYS A 159 4.66 -12.05 10.20
CA LYS A 159 5.75 -12.18 11.19
C LYS A 159 5.92 -13.61 11.67
N VAL A 160 6.22 -14.49 10.74
CA VAL A 160 6.62 -15.87 11.02
C VAL A 160 8.05 -16.07 10.54
N THR A 161 8.85 -16.73 11.35
CA THR A 161 10.25 -17.01 11.07
C THR A 161 10.57 -18.45 11.46
N SER A 162 11.61 -19.01 10.87
CA SER A 162 12.12 -20.32 11.26
C SER A 162 12.62 -20.38 12.72
N SER A 163 12.86 -19.22 13.33
CA SER A 163 13.33 -19.07 14.72
C SER A 163 12.17 -18.82 15.69
N LYS A 164 11.09 -19.58 15.60
CA LYS A 164 9.98 -19.43 16.52
C LYS A 164 10.30 -19.82 17.94
N PRO A 165 9.66 -19.14 18.91
CA PRO A 165 9.58 -19.67 20.25
C PRO A 165 8.86 -21.03 20.26
N THR A 166 9.31 -21.92 21.12
CA THR A 166 8.66 -23.21 21.38
C THR A 166 7.20 -22.96 21.78
N GLY A 167 6.28 -23.71 21.19
CA GLY A 167 4.84 -23.61 21.46
C GLY A 167 4.07 -22.62 20.58
N SER A 168 4.75 -21.86 19.70
CA SER A 168 4.06 -21.07 18.70
C SER A 168 3.37 -21.97 17.68
N GLN A 169 2.28 -21.50 17.09
CA GLN A 169 1.69 -22.16 15.93
C GLN A 169 2.72 -22.31 14.82
N GLY A 170 2.65 -23.38 14.07
CA GLY A 170 3.53 -23.66 12.94
C GLY A 170 3.53 -22.47 11.95
N ASP A 171 4.72 -22.05 11.43
CA ASP A 171 4.81 -21.02 10.41
C ASP A 171 3.90 -21.37 9.24
N MET A 172 3.88 -22.63 8.85
CA MET A 172 3.07 -23.13 7.77
C MET A 172 1.57 -23.02 8.07
N GLU A 173 1.12 -23.35 9.27
CA GLU A 173 -0.30 -23.24 9.64
C GLU A 173 -0.76 -21.78 9.67
N SER A 174 0.06 -20.91 10.24
CA SER A 174 -0.23 -19.46 10.27
C SER A 174 -0.24 -18.87 8.86
N GLU A 175 0.67 -19.31 7.99
CA GLU A 175 0.75 -18.88 6.60
C GLU A 175 -0.47 -19.38 5.79
N ILE A 176 -0.85 -20.63 5.91
CA ILE A 176 -2.04 -21.18 5.26
C ILE A 176 -3.27 -20.38 5.70
N ALA A 177 -3.44 -20.21 7.01
CA ALA A 177 -4.57 -19.45 7.55
C ALA A 177 -4.61 -17.99 7.08
N LEU A 178 -3.43 -17.34 6.90
CA LEU A 178 -3.38 -15.99 6.33
C LEU A 178 -3.89 -15.98 4.89
N PHE A 179 -3.42 -16.88 4.05
CA PHE A 179 -3.86 -16.93 2.66
C PHE A 179 -5.32 -17.36 2.52
N ASP A 180 -5.81 -18.26 3.37
CA ASP A 180 -7.23 -18.62 3.40
C ASP A 180 -8.09 -17.41 3.79
N TYR A 181 -7.64 -16.60 4.76
CA TYR A 181 -8.30 -15.35 5.09
C TYR A 181 -8.25 -14.36 3.92
N LEU A 182 -7.09 -14.16 3.29
CA LEU A 182 -6.94 -13.24 2.14
C LEU A 182 -7.84 -13.66 0.96
N ASP A 183 -8.03 -14.95 0.73
CA ASP A 183 -8.92 -15.45 -0.32
C ASP A 183 -10.41 -15.13 -0.06
N THR A 184 -10.78 -14.73 1.18
CA THR A 184 -12.14 -14.24 1.51
C THR A 184 -12.33 -12.74 1.21
N ILE A 185 -11.25 -11.99 1.00
CA ILE A 185 -11.30 -10.54 0.76
C ILE A 185 -11.53 -10.30 -0.74
N PRO A 186 -12.59 -9.58 -1.14
CA PRO A 186 -12.77 -9.17 -2.53
C PRO A 186 -11.54 -8.43 -3.06
N ASN A 187 -11.10 -8.75 -4.26
CA ASN A 187 -9.96 -8.11 -4.94
C ASN A 187 -8.62 -8.19 -4.17
N ALA A 188 -8.45 -9.13 -3.22
CA ALA A 188 -7.21 -9.25 -2.45
C ALA A 188 -5.97 -9.33 -3.34
N LYS A 189 -6.02 -10.11 -4.44
CA LYS A 189 -4.89 -10.27 -5.38
C LYS A 189 -4.51 -8.97 -6.10
N ASP A 190 -5.45 -8.04 -6.22
CA ASP A 190 -5.21 -6.76 -6.89
C ASP A 190 -4.50 -5.76 -5.97
N ARG A 191 -4.72 -5.86 -4.64
CA ARG A 191 -4.26 -4.84 -3.67
C ARG A 191 -3.36 -5.33 -2.55
N VAL A 192 -3.14 -6.63 -2.41
CA VAL A 192 -2.22 -7.18 -1.40
C VAL A 192 -0.83 -7.37 -1.99
N LEU A 193 0.17 -6.85 -1.28
CA LEU A 193 1.59 -7.06 -1.51
C LEU A 193 2.17 -7.80 -0.29
N ILE A 194 2.59 -9.04 -0.48
CA ILE A 194 3.14 -9.84 0.61
C ILE A 194 4.58 -9.42 0.88
N LYS A 195 4.85 -8.99 2.10
CA LYS A 195 6.19 -8.54 2.53
C LYS A 195 6.82 -9.56 3.46
N GLN A 196 8.11 -9.83 3.28
CA GLN A 196 8.90 -10.63 4.20
C GLN A 196 10.39 -10.32 4.09
N PHE A 197 11.19 -10.73 5.09
CA PHE A 197 12.64 -10.75 4.92
C PHE A 197 13.07 -11.89 3.99
N VAL A 198 14.22 -11.71 3.35
CA VAL A 198 14.73 -12.56 2.27
C VAL A 198 14.78 -14.06 2.59
N ASN A 199 15.00 -14.41 3.85
CA ASN A 199 15.08 -15.79 4.33
C ASN A 199 13.70 -16.41 4.67
N GLY A 200 12.60 -15.70 4.40
CA GLY A 200 11.25 -16.18 4.60
C GLY A 200 10.75 -17.04 3.43
N GLY A 201 9.96 -18.08 3.72
CA GLY A 201 9.40 -18.98 2.72
C GLY A 201 8.11 -18.52 2.05
N VAL A 202 7.56 -17.38 2.45
CA VAL A 202 6.22 -16.92 2.01
C VAL A 202 6.16 -16.54 0.52
N SER A 203 7.26 -16.12 -0.08
CA SER A 203 7.27 -15.68 -1.48
C SER A 203 6.79 -16.75 -2.47
N GLU A 204 7.09 -18.01 -2.22
CA GLU A 204 6.71 -19.13 -3.10
C GLU A 204 5.20 -19.37 -3.06
N ARG A 205 4.61 -19.37 -1.86
CA ARG A 205 3.16 -19.52 -1.70
C ARG A 205 2.42 -18.28 -2.21
N ALA A 206 2.91 -17.08 -1.94
CA ALA A 206 2.35 -15.84 -2.47
C ALA A 206 2.28 -15.89 -3.99
N LYS A 207 3.39 -16.27 -4.65
CA LYS A 207 3.48 -16.40 -6.09
C LYS A 207 2.54 -17.47 -6.64
N ALA A 208 2.49 -18.65 -6.00
CA ALA A 208 1.60 -19.75 -6.37
C ALA A 208 0.11 -19.35 -6.31
N LYS A 209 -0.26 -18.48 -5.35
CA LYS A 209 -1.61 -17.94 -5.20
C LYS A 209 -1.87 -16.68 -6.03
N GLY A 210 -0.88 -16.16 -6.75
CA GLY A 210 -1.01 -14.99 -7.63
C GLY A 210 -0.87 -13.63 -6.94
N TYR A 211 -0.28 -13.59 -5.75
CA TYR A 211 0.08 -12.35 -5.06
C TYR A 211 1.47 -11.87 -5.47
N LYS A 212 1.67 -10.55 -5.52
CA LYS A 212 3.00 -9.97 -5.60
C LYS A 212 3.70 -10.00 -4.24
N SER A 213 5.03 -10.09 -4.27
CA SER A 213 5.85 -10.21 -3.08
C SER A 213 6.96 -9.15 -3.01
N MET A 214 7.23 -8.69 -1.79
CA MET A 214 8.26 -7.71 -1.46
C MET A 214 9.24 -8.30 -0.47
N CYS A 215 10.51 -8.31 -0.84
CA CYS A 215 11.60 -8.77 0.00
C CYS A 215 12.24 -7.59 0.73
N MET A 216 12.44 -7.74 2.03
CA MET A 216 13.31 -6.86 2.80
C MET A 216 14.62 -7.59 3.08
N MET A 217 15.75 -6.89 2.98
CA MET A 217 17.08 -7.46 3.23
C MET A 217 18.05 -6.42 3.77
N TYR A 218 19.09 -6.94 4.41
CA TYR A 218 20.26 -6.19 4.80
C TYR A 218 21.37 -6.31 3.75
N PRO A 219 22.33 -5.37 3.68
CA PRO A 219 23.41 -5.41 2.68
C PRO A 219 24.14 -6.74 2.59
N ALA A 220 24.40 -7.39 3.73
CA ALA A 220 25.12 -8.67 3.79
C ALA A 220 24.36 -9.85 3.16
N GLU A 221 23.04 -9.74 3.01
CA GLU A 221 22.18 -10.82 2.50
C GLU A 221 22.10 -10.82 0.96
N VAL A 222 22.44 -9.70 0.30
CA VAL A 222 22.25 -9.51 -1.15
C VAL A 222 22.99 -10.56 -1.98
N ALA A 223 24.22 -10.90 -1.58
CA ALA A 223 25.05 -11.84 -2.33
C ALA A 223 24.51 -13.29 -2.33
N SER A 224 23.77 -13.67 -1.29
CA SER A 224 23.18 -15.01 -1.15
C SER A 224 21.70 -15.07 -1.48
N ALA A 225 21.05 -13.93 -1.70
CA ALA A 225 19.62 -13.84 -1.94
C ALA A 225 19.24 -14.27 -3.36
N ASP A 226 18.20 -15.09 -3.47
CA ASP A 226 17.54 -15.33 -4.76
C ASP A 226 16.60 -14.16 -5.09
N LEU A 227 17.16 -13.11 -5.67
CA LEU A 227 16.42 -11.90 -6.02
C LEU A 227 15.34 -12.14 -7.09
N ALA A 228 15.42 -13.23 -7.84
CA ALA A 228 14.45 -13.55 -8.89
C ALA A 228 13.07 -13.92 -8.31
N LYS A 229 13.01 -14.42 -7.10
CA LYS A 229 11.77 -14.85 -6.42
C LYS A 229 10.81 -13.70 -6.13
N TRP A 230 11.31 -12.46 -5.99
CA TRP A 230 10.58 -11.32 -5.47
C TRP A 230 10.18 -10.33 -6.57
N ASP A 231 9.04 -9.69 -6.41
CA ASP A 231 8.58 -8.63 -7.33
C ASP A 231 9.14 -7.25 -6.97
N VAL A 232 9.36 -6.99 -5.67
CA VAL A 232 9.92 -5.74 -5.13
C VAL A 232 11.07 -6.06 -4.21
N LEU A 233 12.16 -5.28 -4.29
CA LEU A 233 13.35 -5.47 -3.45
C LEU A 233 13.51 -4.30 -2.49
N GLY A 234 13.63 -4.60 -1.19
CA GLY A 234 13.82 -3.62 -0.12
C GLY A 234 15.24 -3.62 0.43
N MET A 235 15.78 -2.43 0.66
CA MET A 235 17.14 -2.23 1.18
C MET A 235 17.17 -1.08 2.18
N GLU A 236 18.12 -1.13 3.13
CA GLU A 236 18.38 0.00 4.03
C GLU A 236 18.75 1.25 3.23
N TRP A 237 18.17 2.40 3.58
CA TRP A 237 18.38 3.67 2.87
C TRP A 237 19.85 4.11 2.82
N ASN A 238 20.65 3.73 3.83
CA ASN A 238 22.06 4.07 3.98
C ASN A 238 23.03 3.00 3.44
N ALA A 239 22.52 1.89 2.86
CA ALA A 239 23.37 0.88 2.25
C ALA A 239 24.29 1.48 1.18
N GLU A 240 25.49 0.94 1.02
CA GLU A 240 26.48 1.43 0.07
C GLU A 240 25.96 1.46 -1.37
N ARG A 241 26.48 2.38 -2.18
CA ARG A 241 26.08 2.55 -3.58
C ARG A 241 26.19 1.24 -4.38
N GLY A 242 27.25 0.46 -4.18
CA GLY A 242 27.43 -0.81 -4.89
C GLY A 242 26.32 -1.82 -4.64
N VAL A 243 25.77 -1.85 -3.42
CA VAL A 243 24.59 -2.67 -3.09
C VAL A 243 23.36 -2.22 -3.90
N TRP A 244 23.10 -0.91 -3.91
CA TRP A 244 22.01 -0.33 -4.69
C TRP A 244 22.16 -0.57 -6.20
N ASP A 245 23.39 -0.49 -6.72
CA ASP A 245 23.68 -0.75 -8.14
C ASP A 245 23.41 -2.21 -8.50
N THR A 246 23.74 -3.15 -7.61
CA THR A 246 23.40 -4.57 -7.77
C THR A 246 21.87 -4.79 -7.85
N LEU A 247 21.12 -4.14 -6.97
CA LEU A 247 19.66 -4.25 -6.97
C LEU A 247 19.04 -3.60 -8.21
N LYS A 248 19.53 -2.42 -8.62
CA LYS A 248 19.07 -1.73 -9.85
C LYS A 248 19.23 -2.57 -11.10
N ALA A 249 20.32 -3.35 -11.18
CA ALA A 249 20.56 -4.23 -12.32
C ALA A 249 19.47 -5.29 -12.54
N THR A 250 18.64 -5.57 -11.52
CA THR A 250 17.50 -6.49 -11.65
C THR A 250 16.32 -5.89 -12.42
N GLY A 251 16.27 -4.57 -12.61
CA GLY A 251 15.14 -3.86 -13.23
C GLY A 251 13.86 -3.81 -12.38
N LYS A 252 13.87 -4.34 -11.17
CA LYS A 252 12.72 -4.40 -10.27
C LYS A 252 12.49 -3.09 -9.52
N PRO A 253 11.26 -2.80 -9.06
CA PRO A 253 11.01 -1.73 -8.10
C PRO A 253 11.85 -1.91 -6.84
N LEU A 254 12.47 -0.81 -6.36
CA LEU A 254 13.35 -0.81 -5.19
C LEU A 254 12.75 0.07 -4.11
N ILE A 255 12.59 -0.45 -2.88
CA ILE A 255 12.07 0.33 -1.74
C ILE A 255 13.14 0.50 -0.66
N ALA A 256 13.34 1.76 -0.23
CA ALA A 256 14.23 2.05 0.88
C ALA A 256 13.49 1.99 2.22
N HIS A 257 14.11 1.40 3.26
CA HIS A 257 13.58 1.30 4.62
C HIS A 257 14.63 1.62 5.68
N VAL A 258 14.28 2.08 6.85
CA VAL A 258 13.05 2.75 7.24
C VAL A 258 13.34 4.24 7.16
N ILE A 259 12.46 5.02 6.54
CA ILE A 259 12.67 6.45 6.31
C ILE A 259 11.93 7.24 7.39
N THR A 260 12.65 8.12 8.09
CA THR A 260 12.09 8.98 9.15
C THR A 260 12.36 10.46 8.92
N THR A 261 13.24 10.82 7.98
CA THR A 261 13.58 12.21 7.65
C THR A 261 13.65 12.44 6.14
N GLN A 262 13.45 13.68 5.71
CA GLN A 262 13.56 14.04 4.30
C GLN A 262 14.99 13.77 3.75
N GLN A 263 16.03 14.01 4.53
CA GLN A 263 17.40 13.71 4.13
C GLN A 263 17.63 12.23 3.83
N GLN A 264 17.03 11.33 4.61
CA GLN A 264 17.08 9.88 4.35
C GLN A 264 16.36 9.54 3.05
N ALA A 265 15.19 10.14 2.82
CA ALA A 265 14.43 9.97 1.58
C ALA A 265 15.22 10.41 0.36
N ASP A 266 15.80 11.61 0.39
CA ASP A 266 16.61 12.17 -0.69
C ASP A 266 17.85 11.29 -0.97
N THR A 267 18.50 10.81 0.09
CA THR A 267 19.64 9.90 -0.01
C THR A 267 19.27 8.59 -0.70
N ALA A 268 18.15 7.98 -0.29
CA ALA A 268 17.66 6.74 -0.87
C ALA A 268 17.31 6.89 -2.35
N LEU A 269 16.59 7.96 -2.70
CA LEU A 269 16.21 8.27 -4.09
C LEU A 269 17.45 8.51 -4.96
N ALA A 270 18.45 9.24 -4.46
CA ALA A 270 19.72 9.49 -5.16
C ALA A 270 20.52 8.19 -5.37
N ARG A 271 20.32 7.16 -4.55
CA ARG A 271 20.92 5.82 -4.70
C ARG A 271 20.15 4.91 -5.66
N GLY A 272 18.94 5.30 -6.04
CA GLY A 272 18.12 4.59 -7.02
C GLY A 272 16.89 3.88 -6.45
N ALA A 273 16.51 4.17 -5.21
CA ALA A 273 15.22 3.74 -4.70
C ALA A 273 14.10 4.33 -5.56
N THR A 274 13.09 3.53 -5.85
CA THR A 274 11.87 3.93 -6.56
C THR A 274 10.67 4.02 -5.62
N GLY A 275 10.86 3.63 -4.35
CA GLY A 275 9.86 3.70 -3.30
C GLY A 275 10.48 3.93 -1.93
N LEU A 276 9.70 4.43 -1.00
CA LEU A 276 10.10 4.79 0.35
C LEU A 276 9.14 4.16 1.37
N MET A 277 9.69 3.43 2.35
CA MET A 277 8.95 2.92 3.49
C MET A 277 9.09 3.94 4.63
N ALA A 278 8.13 4.85 4.72
CA ALA A 278 8.17 6.02 5.60
C ALA A 278 7.45 5.76 6.93
N SER A 279 8.07 6.17 8.02
CA SER A 279 7.58 5.92 9.38
C SER A 279 7.15 7.20 10.13
N VAL A 280 7.31 8.38 9.51
CA VAL A 280 6.94 9.70 10.04
C VAL A 280 6.09 10.42 8.99
N PRO A 281 4.76 10.15 8.96
CA PRO A 281 3.86 10.68 7.93
C PRO A 281 3.80 12.20 7.81
N SER A 282 4.09 12.94 8.87
CA SER A 282 4.13 14.42 8.82
C SER A 282 5.40 14.98 8.14
N VAL A 283 6.42 14.14 7.91
CA VAL A 283 7.72 14.58 7.37
C VAL A 283 7.96 14.00 5.99
N VAL A 284 7.68 12.70 5.80
CA VAL A 284 7.92 11.99 4.54
C VAL A 284 6.64 11.30 4.10
N HIS A 285 6.03 11.85 3.07
CA HIS A 285 4.73 11.41 2.52
C HIS A 285 4.67 11.67 1.00
N PRO A 286 3.65 11.14 0.29
CA PRO A 286 3.42 11.37 -1.13
C PRO A 286 3.30 12.84 -1.51
#